data_602d351aee9783aed72ffebddeb95e16
#
_entry.id   602d351aee9783aed72ffebddeb95e16
#
_cell.length_a   1.000
_cell.length_b   1.000
_cell.length_c   1.000
_cell.angle_alpha   90.00
_cell.angle_beta   90.00
_cell.angle_gamma   90.00
#
_symmetry.space_group_name_H-M   'P 1'
#
loop_
_entity.id
_entity.type
_entity.pdbx_description
1 polymer ?
#
loop_
_entity_poly.entity_id
_entity_poly.type
_entity_poly.pdbx_seq_one_letter_code
_entity_poly.pdbx_strand_id
1 'polypeptide(L)'
;TNPATNPPLLDTLAADFAKKGFDLKHLMRRIMNSHLYQISSIPNKTNVRDTRSFSRFYRRILSAENLHDIIVQVTGSGSRYNNLRGDARAVELWTTIMDSPLLESFGLPNPSRNCPVERDARPSMVQALHLMNSDSLQAKLEDKSGRAARLVQLNIASGEIVDDLYLMAYSRWPSAEEKAVAMAAFAVEGAKRQQVVEDIMWVLINSAEFVFNH
;
A
#
# COMPACT_ATOMS: atom_id res chain seq x y z
N THR A 1 26.88 -18.22 -2.53
CA THR A 1 25.48 -18.62 -2.75
C THR A 1 24.73 -18.60 -1.42
N ASN A 2 23.57 -17.98 -1.37
CA ASN A 2 22.75 -17.95 -0.16
C ASN A 2 21.95 -19.26 -0.08
N PRO A 3 22.17 -20.14 0.93
CA PRO A 3 21.46 -21.41 1.02
C PRO A 3 19.97 -21.17 1.31
N ALA A 4 19.12 -22.06 0.78
CA ALA A 4 17.68 -21.98 1.02
C ALA A 4 17.38 -22.22 2.50
N THR A 5 16.51 -21.41 3.09
CA THR A 5 16.06 -21.55 4.49
C THR A 5 15.23 -22.83 4.68
N ASN A 6 14.49 -23.22 3.65
CA ASN A 6 13.66 -24.44 3.65
C ASN A 6 13.83 -25.18 2.32
N PRO A 7 14.89 -26.03 2.17
CA PRO A 7 15.13 -26.76 0.95
C PRO A 7 13.96 -27.65 0.50
N PRO A 8 13.28 -28.42 1.39
CA PRO A 8 12.18 -29.27 0.96
C PRO A 8 10.99 -28.50 0.36
N LEU A 9 10.71 -27.29 0.85
CA LEU A 9 9.69 -26.43 0.27
C LEU A 9 10.08 -25.97 -1.14
N LEU A 10 11.33 -25.56 -1.32
CA LEU A 10 11.84 -25.12 -2.61
C LEU A 10 11.79 -26.25 -3.64
N ASP A 11 12.23 -27.45 -3.26
CA ASP A 11 12.20 -28.65 -4.13
C ASP A 11 10.76 -29.03 -4.53
N THR A 12 9.82 -28.94 -3.57
CA THR A 12 8.40 -29.21 -3.84
C THR A 12 7.80 -28.21 -4.82
N LEU A 13 8.09 -26.93 -4.64
CA LEU A 13 7.61 -25.87 -5.55
C LEU A 13 8.24 -26.02 -6.95
N ALA A 14 9.53 -26.35 -7.03
CA ALA A 14 10.22 -26.56 -8.29
C ALA A 14 9.64 -27.75 -9.06
N ALA A 15 9.37 -28.87 -8.37
CA ALA A 15 8.76 -30.05 -8.96
C ALA A 15 7.32 -29.79 -9.44
N ASP A 16 6.51 -29.09 -8.64
CA ASP A 16 5.14 -28.68 -9.03
C ASP A 16 5.16 -27.73 -10.25
N PHE A 17 6.07 -26.77 -10.26
CA PHE A 17 6.23 -25.81 -11.36
C PHE A 17 6.61 -26.51 -12.68
N ALA A 18 7.58 -27.44 -12.64
CA ALA A 18 7.94 -28.24 -13.81
C ALA A 18 6.78 -29.09 -14.28
N LYS A 19 6.08 -29.79 -13.36
CA LYS A 19 4.91 -30.62 -13.66
C LYS A 19 3.76 -29.86 -14.32
N LYS A 20 3.62 -28.56 -14.00
CA LYS A 20 2.60 -27.67 -14.56
C LYS A 20 3.06 -26.92 -15.82
N GLY A 21 4.13 -27.38 -16.47
CA GLY A 21 4.63 -26.79 -17.71
C GLY A 21 5.16 -25.37 -17.54
N PHE A 22 5.75 -25.07 -16.39
CA PHE A 22 6.32 -23.76 -16.07
C PHE A 22 5.30 -22.61 -16.05
N ASP A 23 4.05 -22.90 -15.64
CA ASP A 23 3.00 -21.89 -15.46
C ASP A 23 3.27 -20.99 -14.24
N LEU A 24 3.75 -19.77 -14.51
CA LEU A 24 4.02 -18.76 -13.48
C LEU A 24 2.77 -18.35 -12.69
N LYS A 25 1.61 -18.28 -13.34
CA LYS A 25 0.36 -17.90 -12.64
C LYS A 25 -0.08 -19.00 -11.68
N HIS A 26 0.12 -20.27 -12.05
CA HIS A 26 -0.09 -21.39 -11.16
C HIS A 26 0.83 -21.30 -9.94
N LEU A 27 2.14 -21.09 -10.16
CA LEU A 27 3.12 -20.96 -9.07
C LEU A 27 2.76 -19.81 -8.12
N MET A 28 2.42 -18.64 -8.64
CA MET A 28 1.98 -17.50 -7.83
C MET A 28 0.76 -17.83 -6.97
N ARG A 29 -0.27 -18.48 -7.55
CA ARG A 29 -1.46 -18.90 -6.79
C ARG A 29 -1.10 -19.91 -5.70
N ARG A 30 -0.20 -20.84 -5.96
CA ARG A 30 0.26 -21.83 -4.96
C ARG A 30 0.95 -21.14 -3.79
N ILE A 31 1.83 -20.17 -4.06
CA ILE A 31 2.53 -19.41 -3.02
C ILE A 31 1.54 -18.57 -2.21
N MET A 32 0.70 -17.75 -2.86
CA MET A 32 -0.23 -16.87 -2.18
C MET A 32 -1.29 -17.60 -1.36
N ASN A 33 -1.71 -18.80 -1.80
CA ASN A 33 -2.66 -19.65 -1.06
C ASN A 33 -1.98 -20.57 -0.03
N SER A 34 -0.66 -20.50 0.13
CA SER A 34 0.03 -21.28 1.14
C SER A 34 -0.19 -20.69 2.54
N HIS A 35 -0.33 -21.59 3.53
CA HIS A 35 -0.44 -21.16 4.93
C HIS A 35 0.76 -20.29 5.36
N LEU A 36 1.96 -20.60 4.86
CA LEU A 36 3.18 -19.84 5.17
C LEU A 36 3.12 -18.39 4.66
N TYR A 37 2.47 -18.14 3.54
CA TYR A 37 2.31 -16.77 3.00
C TYR A 37 1.22 -15.98 3.73
N GLN A 38 0.20 -16.67 4.26
CA GLN A 38 -0.97 -16.08 4.90
C GLN A 38 -0.87 -15.97 6.42
N ILE A 39 0.31 -16.25 7.01
CA ILE A 39 0.50 -16.12 8.46
C ILE A 39 0.48 -14.65 8.88
N SER A 40 -0.02 -14.39 10.08
CA SER A 40 -0.07 -13.04 10.66
C SER A 40 1.33 -12.43 10.85
N SER A 41 1.43 -11.13 10.68
CA SER A 41 2.63 -10.35 11.01
C SER A 41 2.74 -10.04 12.51
N ILE A 42 1.66 -10.24 13.29
CA ILE A 42 1.64 -9.97 14.74
C ILE A 42 2.47 -11.02 15.47
N PRO A 43 3.53 -10.60 16.19
CA PRO A 43 4.36 -11.53 16.94
C PRO A 43 3.61 -12.10 18.16
N ASN A 44 3.95 -13.33 18.53
CA ASN A 44 3.55 -13.94 19.77
C ASN A 44 4.77 -14.17 20.68
N LYS A 45 4.54 -14.71 21.90
CA LYS A 45 5.62 -14.91 22.88
C LYS A 45 6.74 -15.83 22.40
N THR A 46 6.45 -16.75 21.45
CA THR A 46 7.42 -17.75 20.96
C THR A 46 8.19 -17.29 19.74
N ASN A 47 7.61 -16.39 18.90
CA ASN A 47 8.18 -15.98 17.62
C ASN A 47 8.61 -14.50 17.56
N VAL A 48 8.50 -13.74 18.67
CA VAL A 48 8.86 -12.30 18.70
C VAL A 48 10.31 -12.04 18.29
N ARG A 49 11.23 -12.98 18.58
CA ARG A 49 12.66 -12.88 18.23
C ARG A 49 13.03 -13.56 16.92
N ASP A 50 12.05 -14.17 16.24
CA ASP A 50 12.32 -14.84 14.97
C ASP A 50 12.55 -13.81 13.86
N THR A 51 13.72 -13.92 13.22
CA THR A 51 14.15 -13.08 12.09
C THR A 51 14.54 -13.90 10.85
N ARG A 52 14.45 -15.25 10.92
CA ARG A 52 14.96 -16.14 9.86
C ARG A 52 14.05 -17.30 9.51
N SER A 53 13.24 -17.78 10.45
CA SER A 53 12.48 -19.04 10.28
C SER A 53 11.10 -18.82 9.66
N PHE A 54 10.72 -17.58 9.40
CA PHE A 54 9.41 -17.22 8.83
C PHE A 54 8.23 -17.79 9.62
N SER A 55 8.34 -17.84 10.96
CA SER A 55 7.25 -18.26 11.84
C SER A 55 6.15 -17.21 12.01
N ARG A 56 6.34 -16.06 11.42
CA ARG A 56 5.37 -14.97 11.21
C ARG A 56 5.70 -14.24 9.93
N PHE A 57 4.77 -13.47 9.38
CA PHE A 57 5.06 -12.59 8.27
C PHE A 57 5.96 -11.42 8.72
N TYR A 58 7.05 -11.16 8.01
CA TYR A 58 7.91 -10.01 8.28
C TYR A 58 7.41 -8.82 7.47
N ARG A 59 6.93 -7.80 8.17
CA ARG A 59 6.44 -6.57 7.53
C ARG A 59 7.52 -5.95 6.65
N ARG A 60 7.13 -5.59 5.45
CA ARG A 60 8.00 -4.89 4.49
C ARG A 60 7.31 -3.62 4.04
N ILE A 61 8.08 -2.57 3.85
CA ILE A 61 7.56 -1.35 3.24
C ILE A 61 7.19 -1.63 1.79
N LEU A 62 6.08 -1.07 1.33
CA LEU A 62 5.71 -1.13 -0.08
C LEU A 62 6.73 -0.38 -0.93
N SER A 63 6.95 -0.82 -2.17
CA SER A 63 7.76 -0.05 -3.11
C SER A 63 7.11 1.30 -3.42
N ALA A 64 7.92 2.28 -3.79
CA ALA A 64 7.45 3.63 -4.11
C ALA A 64 6.33 3.63 -5.16
N GLU A 65 6.51 2.82 -6.20
CA GLU A 65 5.56 2.70 -7.30
C GLU A 65 4.24 2.08 -6.82
N ASN A 66 4.31 1.01 -6.03
CA ASN A 66 3.11 0.38 -5.47
C ASN A 66 2.37 1.33 -4.52
N LEU A 67 3.11 2.02 -3.63
CA LEU A 67 2.52 2.97 -2.70
C LEU A 67 1.84 4.12 -3.45
N HIS A 68 2.49 4.66 -4.48
CA HIS A 68 1.90 5.69 -5.32
C HIS A 68 0.61 5.22 -6.01
N ASP A 69 0.62 4.02 -6.60
CA ASP A 69 -0.55 3.47 -7.28
C ASP A 69 -1.71 3.21 -6.32
N ILE A 70 -1.42 2.75 -5.09
CA ILE A 70 -2.44 2.56 -4.06
C ILE A 70 -3.02 3.92 -3.62
N ILE A 71 -2.19 4.96 -3.45
CA ILE A 71 -2.67 6.31 -3.14
C ILE A 71 -3.61 6.82 -4.25
N VAL A 72 -3.23 6.65 -5.52
CA VAL A 72 -4.08 7.01 -6.66
C VAL A 72 -5.40 6.24 -6.63
N GLN A 73 -5.36 4.95 -6.32
CA GLN A 73 -6.55 4.10 -6.23
C GLN A 73 -7.47 4.52 -5.07
N VAL A 74 -6.92 4.80 -3.90
CA VAL A 74 -7.70 5.20 -2.71
C VAL A 74 -8.30 6.58 -2.88
N THR A 75 -7.52 7.55 -3.35
CA THR A 75 -7.99 8.93 -3.57
C THR A 75 -8.92 9.04 -4.79
N GLY A 76 -8.80 8.12 -5.74
CA GLY A 76 -9.50 8.21 -7.02
C GLY A 76 -9.03 9.39 -7.88
N SER A 77 -7.90 10.01 -7.53
CA SER A 77 -7.27 11.12 -8.24
C SER A 77 -6.05 10.62 -9.00
N GLY A 78 -6.15 10.56 -10.32
CA GLY A 78 -5.11 10.04 -11.20
C GLY A 78 -3.83 10.86 -11.19
N SER A 79 -2.73 10.22 -11.59
CA SER A 79 -1.48 10.90 -11.92
C SER A 79 -1.28 10.87 -13.44
N ARG A 80 -0.77 11.95 -13.98
CA ARG A 80 -0.40 12.01 -15.40
C ARG A 80 1.11 11.93 -15.51
N TYR A 81 1.57 11.03 -16.34
CA TYR A 81 2.99 10.88 -16.65
C TYR A 81 3.24 11.33 -18.09
N ASN A 82 4.25 12.18 -18.29
CA ASN A 82 4.62 12.63 -19.61
C ASN A 82 4.96 11.43 -20.52
N ASN A 83 4.43 11.44 -21.73
CA ASN A 83 4.62 10.39 -22.74
C ASN A 83 3.99 9.01 -22.45
N LEU A 84 3.10 8.91 -21.44
CA LEU A 84 2.33 7.69 -21.19
C LEU A 84 0.83 7.95 -21.32
N ARG A 85 0.06 6.86 -21.43
CA ARG A 85 -1.41 6.94 -21.42
C ARG A 85 -1.87 7.62 -20.14
N GLY A 86 -3.01 8.31 -20.20
CA GLY A 86 -3.55 9.04 -19.05
C GLY A 86 -3.99 8.17 -17.88
N ASP A 87 -4.09 6.86 -18.07
CA ASP A 87 -4.42 5.84 -17.08
C ASP A 87 -3.22 4.97 -16.66
N ALA A 88 -1.99 5.36 -17.07
CA ALA A 88 -0.79 4.62 -16.75
C ALA A 88 -0.52 4.59 -15.24
N ARG A 89 -0.05 3.43 -14.76
CA ARG A 89 0.30 3.21 -13.36
C ARG A 89 1.79 3.45 -13.14
N ALA A 90 2.16 3.81 -11.90
CA ALA A 90 3.57 4.02 -11.55
C ALA A 90 4.42 2.75 -11.73
N VAL A 91 3.84 1.57 -11.53
CA VAL A 91 4.53 0.28 -11.78
C VAL A 91 4.82 0.00 -13.25
N GLU A 92 4.17 0.70 -14.19
CA GLU A 92 4.40 0.57 -15.64
C GLU A 92 5.51 1.50 -16.14
N LEU A 93 6.06 2.34 -15.27
CA LEU A 93 7.14 3.25 -15.62
C LEU A 93 8.42 2.47 -15.92
N TRP A 94 8.91 2.58 -17.14
CA TRP A 94 10.17 1.97 -17.60
C TRP A 94 11.40 2.84 -17.32
N THR A 95 11.20 4.07 -16.84
CA THR A 95 12.27 5.02 -16.52
C THR A 95 12.08 5.60 -15.13
N THR A 96 13.19 5.85 -14.46
CA THR A 96 13.22 6.53 -13.15
C THR A 96 13.36 8.06 -13.29
N ILE A 97 13.41 8.59 -14.52
CA ILE A 97 13.50 10.02 -14.78
C ILE A 97 12.11 10.62 -14.66
N MET A 98 11.70 10.88 -13.41
CA MET A 98 10.40 11.49 -13.13
C MET A 98 10.50 12.42 -11.93
N ASP A 99 9.98 13.63 -12.10
CA ASP A 99 9.81 14.58 -11.00
C ASP A 99 8.63 14.15 -10.12
N SER A 100 8.86 13.19 -9.26
CA SER A 100 7.90 12.78 -8.24
C SER A 100 8.60 12.71 -6.88
N PRO A 101 8.48 13.74 -6.05
CA PRO A 101 9.08 13.76 -4.72
C PRO A 101 8.67 12.56 -3.85
N LEU A 102 7.46 12.03 -4.06
CA LEU A 102 6.98 10.83 -3.38
C LEU A 102 7.79 9.60 -3.81
N LEU A 103 7.96 9.38 -5.11
CA LEU A 103 8.71 8.24 -5.61
C LEU A 103 10.19 8.29 -5.18
N GLU A 104 10.80 9.48 -5.20
CA GLU A 104 12.18 9.68 -4.74
C GLU A 104 12.34 9.39 -3.24
N SER A 105 11.43 9.89 -2.41
CA SER A 105 11.50 9.67 -0.95
C SER A 105 11.29 8.22 -0.55
N PHE A 106 10.57 7.43 -1.35
CA PHE A 106 10.34 6.00 -1.14
C PHE A 106 11.35 5.10 -1.87
N GLY A 107 12.49 5.67 -2.30
CA GLY A 107 13.63 4.90 -2.78
C GLY A 107 13.58 4.52 -4.26
N LEU A 108 12.84 5.29 -5.08
CA LEU A 108 13.03 5.17 -6.52
C LEU A 108 14.47 5.55 -6.87
N PRO A 109 15.25 4.68 -7.56
CA PRO A 109 16.64 4.97 -7.89
C PRO A 109 16.76 6.24 -8.73
N ASN A 110 17.64 7.14 -8.33
CA ASN A 110 17.95 8.33 -9.13
C ASN A 110 18.86 7.93 -10.32
N PRO A 111 18.42 8.14 -11.56
CA PRO A 111 19.16 7.74 -12.75
C PRO A 111 20.49 8.50 -12.94
N SER A 112 20.66 9.64 -12.26
CA SER A 112 21.91 10.43 -12.32
C SER A 112 23.06 9.81 -11.55
N ARG A 113 22.83 8.77 -10.78
CA ARG A 113 23.88 8.03 -10.07
C ARG A 113 24.33 6.86 -10.93
N ASN A 114 25.62 6.83 -11.26
CA ASN A 114 26.28 5.84 -12.13
C ASN A 114 26.29 4.39 -11.62
N CYS A 115 25.64 4.10 -10.50
CA CYS A 115 25.41 2.75 -10.03
C CYS A 115 23.92 2.55 -9.81
N PRO A 116 23.32 1.40 -10.19
CA PRO A 116 22.00 1.03 -9.73
C PRO A 116 22.10 0.92 -8.19
N VAL A 117 21.73 1.99 -7.51
CA VAL A 117 21.71 2.02 -6.05
C VAL A 117 20.65 1.01 -5.62
N GLU A 118 21.09 0.08 -4.79
CA GLU A 118 20.20 -0.86 -4.13
C GLU A 118 19.06 -0.07 -3.46
N ARG A 119 17.82 -0.43 -3.76
CA ARG A 119 16.65 0.24 -3.18
C ARG A 119 16.74 0.13 -1.67
N ASP A 120 16.82 1.24 -0.96
CA ASP A 120 16.78 1.22 0.49
C ASP A 120 15.33 0.95 0.95
N ALA A 121 15.07 -0.31 1.24
CA ALA A 121 13.77 -0.79 1.70
C ALA A 121 13.55 -0.55 3.21
N ARG A 122 14.47 0.15 3.89
CA ARG A 122 14.34 0.44 5.32
C ARG A 122 13.39 1.61 5.53
N PRO A 123 12.43 1.48 6.46
CA PRO A 123 11.58 2.59 6.86
C PRO A 123 12.41 3.78 7.34
N SER A 124 12.13 4.96 6.84
CA SER A 124 12.80 6.18 7.31
C SER A 124 11.79 7.20 7.83
N MET A 125 12.23 8.03 8.78
CA MET A 125 11.43 9.13 9.29
C MET A 125 11.11 10.15 8.18
N VAL A 126 12.00 10.29 7.20
CA VAL A 126 11.80 11.16 6.03
C VAL A 126 10.61 10.71 5.20
N GLN A 127 10.42 9.39 5.01
CA GLN A 127 9.26 8.84 4.30
C GLN A 127 7.94 9.16 5.00
N ALA A 128 7.90 8.96 6.32
CA ALA A 128 6.71 9.30 7.11
C ALA A 128 6.40 10.80 7.05
N LEU A 129 7.40 11.67 7.26
CA LEU A 129 7.23 13.11 7.18
C LEU A 129 6.83 13.58 5.78
N HIS A 130 7.33 12.93 4.74
CA HIS A 130 6.95 13.25 3.36
C HIS A 130 5.47 12.96 3.10
N LEU A 131 4.95 11.81 3.54
CA LEU A 131 3.52 11.52 3.43
C LEU A 131 2.66 12.53 4.20
N MET A 132 3.06 12.84 5.43
CA MET A 132 2.30 13.75 6.31
C MET A 132 2.22 15.19 5.77
N ASN A 133 3.27 15.64 5.05
CA ASN A 133 3.40 17.04 4.59
C ASN A 133 3.40 17.15 3.05
N SER A 134 2.91 16.16 2.34
CA SER A 134 2.95 16.16 0.87
C SER A 134 1.84 17.01 0.27
N ASP A 135 2.18 18.14 -0.35
CA ASP A 135 1.24 18.95 -1.13
C ASP A 135 0.56 18.13 -2.24
N SER A 136 1.28 17.18 -2.81
CA SER A 136 0.77 16.28 -3.84
C SER A 136 -0.30 15.34 -3.29
N LEU A 137 -0.13 14.82 -2.06
CA LEU A 137 -1.15 14.01 -1.40
C LEU A 137 -2.37 14.85 -1.07
N GLN A 138 -2.16 16.05 -0.51
CA GLN A 138 -3.25 16.96 -0.17
C GLN A 138 -4.07 17.32 -1.42
N ALA A 139 -3.41 17.68 -2.52
CA ALA A 139 -4.09 17.97 -3.79
C ALA A 139 -4.93 16.79 -4.32
N LYS A 140 -4.48 15.55 -4.09
CA LYS A 140 -5.24 14.34 -4.46
C LYS A 140 -6.46 14.10 -3.56
N LEU A 141 -6.36 14.39 -2.28
CA LEU A 141 -7.46 14.28 -1.33
C LEU A 141 -8.56 15.32 -1.63
N GLU A 142 -8.17 16.55 -1.95
CA GLU A 142 -9.06 17.69 -2.25
C GLU A 142 -9.56 17.70 -3.71
N ASP A 143 -9.18 16.73 -4.52
CA ASP A 143 -9.59 16.67 -5.93
C ASP A 143 -11.11 16.58 -6.05
N LYS A 144 -11.71 17.58 -6.72
CA LYS A 144 -13.16 17.68 -6.93
C LYS A 144 -13.74 16.52 -7.74
N SER A 145 -12.91 15.81 -8.50
CA SER A 145 -13.26 14.59 -9.23
C SER A 145 -12.83 13.32 -8.47
N GLY A 146 -12.17 13.47 -7.34
CA GLY A 146 -11.66 12.40 -6.51
C GLY A 146 -12.75 11.64 -5.75
N ARG A 147 -12.33 10.62 -5.01
CA ARG A 147 -13.24 9.74 -4.26
C ARG A 147 -14.02 10.50 -3.18
N ALA A 148 -13.37 11.37 -2.40
CA ALA A 148 -14.03 12.13 -1.33
C ALA A 148 -15.21 12.93 -1.87
N ALA A 149 -15.00 13.70 -2.93
CA ALA A 149 -16.04 14.49 -3.55
C ALA A 149 -17.18 13.61 -4.09
N ARG A 150 -16.86 12.49 -4.75
CA ARG A 150 -17.87 11.56 -5.30
C ARG A 150 -18.74 10.92 -4.22
N LEU A 151 -18.14 10.44 -3.12
CA LEU A 151 -18.89 9.84 -2.01
C LEU A 151 -19.88 10.82 -1.38
N VAL A 152 -19.48 12.08 -1.27
CA VAL A 152 -20.37 13.15 -0.76
C VAL A 152 -21.48 13.50 -1.75
N GLN A 153 -21.16 13.64 -3.04
CA GLN A 153 -22.12 13.95 -4.10
C GLN A 153 -23.19 12.87 -4.23
N LEU A 154 -22.83 11.60 -4.09
CA LEU A 154 -23.76 10.48 -4.12
C LEU A 154 -24.61 10.35 -2.86
N ASN A 155 -24.40 11.22 -1.86
CA ASN A 155 -25.09 11.25 -0.58
C ASN A 155 -25.12 9.89 0.15
N ILE A 156 -24.03 9.14 0.06
CA ILE A 156 -23.85 7.83 0.72
C ILE A 156 -23.86 8.03 2.24
N ALA A 157 -24.46 7.13 3.00
CA ALA A 157 -24.49 7.21 4.46
C ALA A 157 -23.08 7.24 5.06
N SER A 158 -22.84 8.03 6.12
CA SER A 158 -21.49 8.21 6.70
C SER A 158 -20.86 6.88 7.14
N GLY A 159 -21.66 5.95 7.67
CA GLY A 159 -21.18 4.61 8.05
C GLY A 159 -20.72 3.76 6.86
N GLU A 160 -21.38 3.87 5.72
CA GLU A 160 -21.00 3.21 4.48
C GLU A 160 -19.75 3.84 3.86
N ILE A 161 -19.59 5.17 3.98
CA ILE A 161 -18.36 5.85 3.57
C ILE A 161 -17.17 5.33 4.36
N VAL A 162 -17.28 5.20 5.69
CA VAL A 162 -16.20 4.64 6.52
C VAL A 162 -15.86 3.22 6.09
N ASP A 163 -16.87 2.37 5.88
CA ASP A 163 -16.68 1.00 5.42
C ASP A 163 -15.95 0.94 4.07
N ASP A 164 -16.37 1.76 3.09
CA ASP A 164 -15.73 1.84 1.76
C ASP A 164 -14.26 2.30 1.85
N LEU A 165 -13.98 3.30 2.66
CA LEU A 165 -12.62 3.82 2.83
C LEU A 165 -11.68 2.77 3.45
N TYR A 166 -12.12 2.02 4.46
CA TYR A 166 -11.34 0.94 5.07
C TYR A 166 -11.12 -0.22 4.10
N LEU A 167 -12.14 -0.61 3.35
CA LEU A 167 -12.01 -1.64 2.32
C LEU A 167 -11.02 -1.23 1.23
N MET A 168 -11.05 0.03 0.81
CA MET A 168 -10.13 0.54 -0.22
C MET A 168 -8.69 0.68 0.29
N ALA A 169 -8.50 1.15 1.53
CA ALA A 169 -7.17 1.39 2.08
C ALA A 169 -6.51 0.13 2.62
N TYR A 170 -7.28 -0.74 3.29
CA TYR A 170 -6.74 -1.88 4.05
C TYR A 170 -7.28 -3.24 3.60
N SER A 171 -8.23 -3.28 2.65
CA SER A 171 -8.89 -4.50 2.18
C SER A 171 -9.60 -5.28 3.31
N ARG A 172 -10.00 -4.59 4.38
CA ARG A 172 -10.76 -5.14 5.52
C ARG A 172 -11.82 -4.16 6.00
N TRP A 173 -12.81 -4.67 6.72
CA TRP A 173 -13.77 -3.83 7.42
C TRP A 173 -13.13 -3.12 8.62
N PRO A 174 -13.61 -1.90 8.98
CA PRO A 174 -13.22 -1.27 10.23
C PRO A 174 -13.66 -2.10 11.44
N SER A 175 -12.89 -2.08 12.52
CA SER A 175 -13.37 -2.57 13.81
C SER A 175 -14.49 -1.68 14.35
N ALA A 176 -15.22 -2.15 15.35
CA ALA A 176 -16.27 -1.34 15.99
C ALA A 176 -15.72 -0.04 16.58
N GLU A 177 -14.51 -0.09 17.13
CA GLU A 177 -13.82 1.06 17.73
C GLU A 177 -13.37 2.06 16.64
N GLU A 178 -12.72 1.57 15.58
CA GLU A 178 -12.31 2.38 14.44
C GLU A 178 -13.51 3.08 13.79
N LYS A 179 -14.61 2.34 13.60
CA LYS A 179 -15.84 2.90 13.03
C LYS A 179 -16.46 3.95 13.95
N ALA A 180 -16.46 3.72 15.26
CA ALA A 180 -16.99 4.70 16.22
C ALA A 180 -16.18 6.01 16.20
N VAL A 181 -14.85 5.94 16.15
CA VAL A 181 -13.96 7.11 16.05
C VAL A 181 -14.22 7.87 14.75
N ALA A 182 -14.27 7.19 13.60
CA ALA A 182 -14.53 7.83 12.33
C ALA A 182 -15.93 8.46 12.27
N MET A 183 -16.95 7.82 12.84
CA MET A 183 -18.30 8.36 12.92
C MET A 183 -18.40 9.59 13.81
N ALA A 184 -17.62 9.66 14.90
CA ALA A 184 -17.57 10.83 15.78
C ALA A 184 -17.09 12.08 15.02
N ALA A 185 -16.18 11.96 14.05
CA ALA A 185 -15.74 13.06 13.21
C ALA A 185 -16.88 13.70 12.39
N PHE A 186 -17.83 12.88 11.91
CA PHE A 186 -19.02 13.38 11.22
C PHE A 186 -20.04 14.06 12.13
N ALA A 187 -19.98 13.82 13.43
CA ALA A 187 -20.90 14.41 14.42
C ALA A 187 -20.41 15.75 14.97
N VAL A 188 -19.22 16.19 14.61
CA VAL A 188 -18.67 17.49 15.06
C VAL A 188 -19.51 18.63 14.47
N GLU A 189 -19.95 19.56 15.34
CA GLU A 189 -20.73 20.71 14.93
C GLU A 189 -19.95 21.62 13.96
N GLY A 190 -20.54 21.95 12.82
CA GLY A 190 -19.92 22.77 11.79
C GLY A 190 -18.95 22.01 10.86
N ALA A 191 -18.73 20.74 11.07
CA ALA A 191 -17.85 19.95 10.21
C ALA A 191 -18.42 19.86 8.76
N LYS A 192 -17.59 20.20 7.80
CA LYS A 192 -17.93 20.01 6.38
C LYS A 192 -17.74 18.55 6.04
N ARG A 193 -18.82 17.89 5.60
CA ARG A 193 -18.81 16.45 5.30
C ARG A 193 -17.66 16.01 4.38
N GLN A 194 -17.38 16.77 3.33
CA GLN A 194 -16.27 16.45 2.41
C GLN A 194 -14.93 16.51 3.13
N GLN A 195 -14.68 17.52 3.94
CA GLN A 195 -13.45 17.65 4.70
C GLN A 195 -13.28 16.48 5.68
N VAL A 196 -14.34 16.04 6.35
CA VAL A 196 -14.27 14.86 7.22
C VAL A 196 -13.86 13.59 6.44
N VAL A 197 -14.38 13.40 5.23
CA VAL A 197 -13.97 12.27 4.37
C VAL A 197 -12.51 12.39 3.96
N GLU A 198 -12.05 13.57 3.59
CA GLU A 198 -10.65 13.86 3.25
C GLU A 198 -9.73 13.60 4.45
N ASP A 199 -10.12 14.05 5.65
CA ASP A 199 -9.36 13.84 6.89
C ASP A 199 -9.26 12.33 7.24
N ILE A 200 -10.36 11.58 7.12
CA ILE A 200 -10.33 10.12 7.33
C ILE A 200 -9.39 9.46 6.33
N MET A 201 -9.48 9.81 5.05
CA MET A 201 -8.57 9.27 4.02
C MET A 201 -7.11 9.62 4.33
N TRP A 202 -6.85 10.84 4.77
CA TRP A 202 -5.50 11.27 5.17
C TRP A 202 -4.97 10.42 6.33
N VAL A 203 -5.77 10.20 7.37
CA VAL A 203 -5.40 9.35 8.52
C VAL A 203 -5.09 7.92 8.08
N LEU A 204 -5.93 7.33 7.23
CA LEU A 204 -5.73 5.98 6.73
C LEU A 204 -4.43 5.87 5.94
N ILE A 205 -4.17 6.78 5.00
CA ILE A 205 -2.96 6.79 4.15
C ILE A 205 -1.68 6.98 4.99
N ASN A 206 -1.75 7.77 6.05
CA ASN A 206 -0.60 8.04 6.93
C ASN A 206 -0.40 7.00 8.04
N SER A 207 -1.15 5.90 8.02
CA SER A 207 -0.98 4.83 9.00
C SER A 207 0.12 3.84 8.62
N ALA A 208 0.66 3.15 9.62
CA ALA A 208 1.60 2.06 9.39
C ALA A 208 0.95 0.89 8.63
N GLU A 209 -0.34 0.64 8.81
CA GLU A 209 -1.06 -0.43 8.12
C GLU A 209 -1.13 -0.18 6.61
N PHE A 210 -1.17 1.09 6.17
CA PHE A 210 -1.19 1.44 4.75
C PHE A 210 0.17 1.29 4.06
N VAL A 211 1.24 1.66 4.77
CA VAL A 211 2.60 1.74 4.19
C VAL A 211 3.29 0.39 4.15
N PHE A 212 2.91 -0.52 5.06
CA PHE A 212 3.54 -1.82 5.17
C PHE A 212 2.67 -2.93 4.58
N ASN A 213 3.30 -3.84 3.86
CA ASN A 213 2.71 -5.13 3.53
C ASN A 213 2.72 -6.02 4.80
N HIS A 214 1.57 -6.53 5.20
CA HIS A 214 1.38 -7.31 6.43
C HIS A 214 0.40 -8.47 6.23
#